data_d0b8fa1b41fc7996f4690093266ec8e1
#
_entry.id   d0b8fa1b41fc7996f4690093266ec8e1
#
_cell.length_a   1.000
_cell.length_b   1.000
_cell.length_c   1.000
_cell.angle_alpha   90.00
_cell.angle_beta   90.00
_cell.angle_gamma   90.00
#
_symmetry.space_group_name_H-M   'P 1'
#
loop_
_entity.id
_entity.type
_entity.pdbx_description
1 polymer ?
#
loop_
_entity_poly.entity_id
_entity_poly.type
_entity_poly.pdbx_seq_one_letter_code
_entity_poly.pdbx_strand_id
1 'polypeptide(L)'
;MSNTLSLTLLRERLALGLFGAAADGTPAAGLLKRADAIATVPGMAVTVDGQPLNEIWDDLQAKLTAFNAQSSTLLALFSGDPTVGSQTQTAVYATKGFEQATEYGRPSNIALQYVTRAIPLDQYDLGFGYTQKFIDKAKGREISSIQTTALNGWWNLQLNNVLDAIYNDSPTADPDGVTGTTLYNADETPPPYKRWTHAGTHTHFLADAGAFTQALAISMEEHLVHHGFGDFGETLFLMLNRDDMATARGFADFVPATSSDQKTITTGPIIGSAPSGTAISGFAVQGYLGLMNVVEQNDIPSGYPLLFATGGQFAQQNVTRIRVHENESARGLRLIEGPRQRYPLYDAVYDGYFGAAVAQRGAAVVLRTGNGTYAPPTFG
;
A
#
# COMPACT_ATOMS: atom_id res chain seq x y z
N MET A 1 -11.66 -20.42 -22.24
CA MET A 1 -10.22 -20.72 -22.11
C MET A 1 -9.55 -19.43 -21.65
N SER A 2 -9.30 -19.30 -20.36
CA SER A 2 -8.85 -18.08 -19.69
C SER A 2 -7.34 -18.11 -19.57
N ASN A 3 -6.66 -17.14 -20.19
CA ASN A 3 -5.21 -16.95 -20.09
C ASN A 3 -4.88 -16.26 -18.77
N THR A 4 -4.74 -17.02 -17.71
CA THR A 4 -4.12 -16.57 -16.46
C THR A 4 -2.60 -16.79 -16.53
N LEU A 5 -1.87 -15.79 -16.99
CA LEU A 5 -0.41 -15.73 -16.82
C LEU A 5 -0.12 -15.42 -15.35
N SER A 6 0.54 -16.36 -14.68
CA SER A 6 0.92 -16.25 -13.26
C SER A 6 1.86 -15.06 -13.03
N LEU A 7 1.63 -14.31 -11.95
CA LEU A 7 2.49 -13.20 -11.48
C LEU A 7 3.94 -13.62 -11.27
N THR A 8 4.21 -14.89 -10.99
CA THR A 8 5.56 -15.47 -10.89
C THR A 8 6.30 -15.38 -12.22
N LEU A 9 5.62 -15.63 -13.34
CA LEU A 9 6.18 -15.47 -14.67
C LEU A 9 6.44 -13.99 -15.03
N LEU A 10 5.65 -13.07 -14.48
CA LEU A 10 5.87 -11.64 -14.65
C LEU A 10 7.08 -11.15 -13.84
N ARG A 11 7.28 -11.66 -12.63
CA ARG A 11 8.46 -11.36 -11.79
C ARG A 11 9.74 -11.94 -12.37
N GLU A 12 9.72 -13.17 -12.82
CA GLU A 12 10.88 -13.75 -13.52
C GLU A 12 11.19 -13.02 -14.84
N ARG A 13 10.18 -12.54 -15.55
CA ARG A 13 10.35 -11.73 -16.74
C ARG A 13 10.89 -10.31 -16.45
N LEU A 14 10.48 -9.68 -15.34
CA LEU A 14 11.04 -8.41 -14.88
C LEU A 14 12.48 -8.56 -14.34
N ALA A 15 12.76 -9.63 -13.59
CA ALA A 15 14.10 -9.91 -13.06
C ALA A 15 15.11 -10.34 -14.14
N LEU A 16 14.65 -10.95 -15.22
CA LEU A 16 15.51 -11.42 -16.31
C LEU A 16 15.76 -10.39 -17.41
N GLY A 17 15.27 -9.15 -17.28
CA GLY A 17 15.58 -8.07 -18.23
C GLY A 17 15.25 -8.46 -19.68
N LEU A 18 14.07 -8.99 -19.93
CA LEU A 18 13.68 -9.52 -21.23
C LEU A 18 13.49 -8.42 -22.26
N PHE A 19 14.61 -8.01 -22.84
CA PHE A 19 14.62 -7.58 -24.21
C PHE A 19 14.55 -8.84 -25.10
N GLY A 20 13.37 -9.08 -25.67
CA GLY A 20 13.11 -9.87 -26.85
C GLY A 20 14.05 -11.03 -27.23
N ALA A 21 14.29 -11.97 -26.34
CA ALA A 21 14.78 -13.26 -26.75
C ALA A 21 13.56 -14.15 -27.07
N ALA A 22 13.46 -14.63 -28.31
CA ALA A 22 12.58 -15.71 -28.66
C ALA A 22 12.91 -16.93 -27.78
N ALA A 23 11.91 -17.79 -27.50
CA ALA A 23 12.06 -18.96 -26.63
C ALA A 23 13.14 -19.98 -27.08
N ASP A 24 13.76 -19.78 -28.22
CA ASP A 24 14.81 -20.58 -28.83
C ASP A 24 16.23 -19.99 -28.69
N GLY A 25 16.38 -18.86 -27.98
CA GLY A 25 17.70 -18.24 -27.74
C GLY A 25 18.26 -17.47 -28.94
N THR A 26 17.54 -17.37 -30.06
CA THR A 26 17.97 -16.54 -31.18
C THR A 26 17.64 -15.07 -30.93
N PRO A 27 18.59 -14.13 -31.13
CA PRO A 27 18.27 -12.71 -31.04
C PRO A 27 17.22 -12.38 -32.10
N ALA A 28 16.16 -11.68 -31.68
CA ALA A 28 15.08 -11.30 -32.58
C ALA A 28 15.67 -10.53 -33.78
N ALA A 29 15.50 -11.10 -34.97
CA ALA A 29 16.05 -10.57 -36.21
C ALA A 29 15.66 -9.10 -36.54
N GLY A 30 14.64 -8.58 -35.81
CA GLY A 30 14.21 -7.20 -35.87
C GLY A 30 15.13 -6.20 -35.16
N LEU A 31 15.87 -6.61 -34.11
CA LEU A 31 16.80 -5.74 -33.40
C LEU A 31 18.05 -5.42 -34.22
N LEU A 32 18.58 -6.42 -34.93
CA LEU A 32 19.77 -6.23 -35.80
C LEU A 32 19.47 -5.32 -37.00
N LYS A 33 18.30 -5.41 -37.60
CA LYS A 33 17.90 -4.53 -38.72
C LYS A 33 17.62 -3.09 -38.29
N ARG A 34 17.26 -2.82 -37.04
CA ARG A 34 17.03 -1.47 -36.52
C ARG A 34 18.34 -0.79 -36.15
N ALA A 35 19.30 -1.51 -35.57
CA ALA A 35 20.64 -0.96 -35.29
C ALA A 35 21.31 -0.40 -36.53
N ASP A 36 21.18 -1.11 -37.67
CA ASP A 36 21.71 -0.66 -38.96
C ASP A 36 21.00 0.59 -39.53
N ALA A 37 19.72 0.72 -39.28
CA ALA A 37 18.90 1.87 -39.75
C ALA A 37 19.13 3.14 -38.90
N ILE A 38 19.56 3.01 -37.66
CA ILE A 38 19.69 4.11 -36.68
C ILE A 38 21.09 4.78 -36.79
N ALA A 39 22.08 4.04 -37.22
CA ALA A 39 23.41 4.61 -37.52
C ALA A 39 23.38 5.77 -38.56
N THR A 40 22.21 5.99 -39.18
CA THR A 40 22.03 7.03 -40.21
C THR A 40 21.34 8.30 -39.73
N VAL A 41 20.91 8.40 -38.46
CA VAL A 41 20.30 9.63 -37.93
C VAL A 41 21.35 10.46 -37.19
N PRO A 42 21.82 11.59 -37.76
CA PRO A 42 22.81 12.42 -37.11
C PRO A 42 22.32 13.01 -35.79
N GLY A 43 23.05 12.80 -34.69
CA GLY A 43 22.80 13.44 -33.40
C GLY A 43 21.98 12.63 -32.41
N MET A 44 21.63 11.38 -32.72
CA MET A 44 20.96 10.51 -31.78
C MET A 44 21.97 9.82 -30.86
N ALA A 45 21.75 9.90 -29.52
CA ALA A 45 22.58 9.17 -28.56
C ALA A 45 22.26 7.66 -28.64
N VAL A 46 23.29 6.85 -28.75
CA VAL A 46 23.21 5.39 -28.89
C VAL A 46 24.11 4.75 -27.84
N THR A 47 23.64 3.72 -27.18
CA THR A 47 24.39 2.95 -26.18
C THR A 47 25.47 2.07 -26.84
N VAL A 48 26.39 1.51 -26.02
CA VAL A 48 27.49 0.66 -26.52
C VAL A 48 26.98 -0.60 -27.25
N ASP A 49 25.80 -1.07 -26.92
CA ASP A 49 25.10 -2.21 -27.53
C ASP A 49 24.18 -1.82 -28.71
N GLY A 50 24.30 -0.58 -29.18
CA GLY A 50 23.65 -0.09 -30.38
C GLY A 50 22.18 0.28 -30.19
N GLN A 51 21.69 0.41 -28.95
CA GLN A 51 20.31 0.82 -28.66
C GLN A 51 20.22 2.36 -28.66
N PRO A 52 19.32 2.96 -29.44
CA PRO A 52 19.10 4.39 -29.41
C PRO A 52 18.31 4.81 -28.15
N LEU A 53 18.62 5.97 -27.64
CA LEU A 53 18.07 6.47 -26.39
C LEU A 53 16.53 6.62 -26.44
N ASN A 54 15.97 7.01 -27.57
CA ASN A 54 14.51 7.13 -27.72
C ASN A 54 13.78 5.77 -27.63
N GLU A 55 14.35 4.68 -28.15
CA GLU A 55 13.75 3.35 -27.99
C GLU A 55 13.80 2.89 -26.53
N ILE A 56 14.87 3.24 -25.80
CA ILE A 56 14.94 2.99 -24.37
C ILE A 56 13.86 3.79 -23.63
N TRP A 57 13.62 5.04 -24.02
CA TRP A 57 12.54 5.86 -23.49
C TRP A 57 11.15 5.25 -23.69
N ASP A 58 10.86 4.82 -24.90
CA ASP A 58 9.57 4.18 -25.23
C ASP A 58 9.35 2.92 -24.37
N ASP A 59 10.39 2.11 -24.17
CA ASP A 59 10.40 0.95 -23.30
C ASP A 59 10.16 1.33 -21.83
N LEU A 60 10.79 2.38 -21.35
CA LEU A 60 10.62 2.88 -19.99
C LEU A 60 9.18 3.36 -19.77
N GLN A 61 8.59 4.08 -20.71
CA GLN A 61 7.20 4.52 -20.67
C GLN A 61 6.21 3.35 -20.69
N ALA A 62 6.46 2.33 -21.53
CA ALA A 62 5.62 1.13 -21.56
C ALA A 62 5.65 0.35 -20.23
N LYS A 63 6.85 0.21 -19.64
CA LYS A 63 7.01 -0.43 -18.31
C LYS A 63 6.33 0.37 -17.22
N LEU A 64 6.42 1.69 -17.27
CA LEU A 64 5.77 2.58 -16.31
C LEU A 64 4.24 2.48 -16.39
N THR A 65 3.69 2.43 -17.59
CA THR A 65 2.26 2.22 -17.82
C THR A 65 1.78 0.88 -17.21
N ALA A 66 2.54 -0.20 -17.45
CA ALA A 66 2.24 -1.50 -16.87
C ALA A 66 2.37 -1.51 -15.33
N PHE A 67 3.33 -0.75 -14.79
CA PHE A 67 3.52 -0.58 -13.35
C PHE A 67 2.33 0.15 -12.70
N ASN A 68 1.91 1.27 -13.27
CA ASN A 68 0.79 2.06 -12.76
C ASN A 68 -0.56 1.33 -12.82
N ALA A 69 -0.67 0.31 -13.68
CA ALA A 69 -1.85 -0.56 -13.72
C ALA A 69 -1.87 -1.61 -12.58
N GLN A 70 -0.78 -1.73 -11.82
CA GLN A 70 -0.68 -2.67 -10.70
C GLN A 70 -0.87 -1.93 -9.37
N SER A 71 -1.55 -2.55 -8.43
CA SER A 71 -1.61 -2.07 -7.04
C SER A 71 -0.81 -3.00 -6.14
N SER A 72 -0.11 -2.43 -5.16
CA SER A 72 0.47 -3.21 -4.08
C SER A 72 -0.65 -3.84 -3.27
N THR A 73 -0.57 -5.14 -3.04
CA THR A 73 -1.58 -5.84 -2.24
C THR A 73 -1.63 -5.35 -0.81
N LEU A 74 -0.48 -5.07 -0.21
CA LEU A 74 -0.41 -4.55 1.15
C LEU A 74 -1.10 -3.18 1.23
N LEU A 75 -0.81 -2.30 0.26
CA LEU A 75 -1.46 -1.01 0.14
C LEU A 75 -2.99 -1.14 0.00
N ALA A 76 -3.45 -2.10 -0.82
CA ALA A 76 -4.87 -2.35 -1.04
C ALA A 76 -5.59 -2.92 0.19
N LEU A 77 -4.89 -3.63 1.08
CA LEU A 77 -5.46 -4.14 2.34
C LEU A 77 -5.57 -3.05 3.41
N PHE A 78 -4.65 -2.10 3.43
CA PHE A 78 -4.73 -0.95 4.33
C PHE A 78 -5.73 0.11 3.87
N SER A 79 -5.86 0.28 2.56
CA SER A 79 -6.56 1.43 1.99
C SER A 79 -7.89 1.02 1.36
N GLY A 80 -8.88 1.90 1.47
CA GLY A 80 -10.07 1.79 0.66
C GLY A 80 -9.90 2.42 -0.73
N ASP A 81 -10.99 2.53 -1.49
CA ASP A 81 -10.97 3.10 -2.84
C ASP A 81 -10.28 4.47 -2.87
N PRO A 82 -9.38 4.70 -3.84
CA PRO A 82 -8.73 5.99 -4.00
C PRO A 82 -9.72 7.13 -4.21
N THR A 83 -9.41 8.30 -3.67
CA THR A 83 -10.22 9.52 -3.83
C THR A 83 -9.41 10.64 -4.48
N VAL A 84 -10.08 11.57 -5.14
CA VAL A 84 -9.45 12.77 -5.70
C VAL A 84 -9.63 13.99 -4.80
N GLY A 85 -10.66 13.98 -3.94
CA GLY A 85 -10.94 15.09 -3.03
C GLY A 85 -10.03 15.13 -1.81
N SER A 86 -9.77 16.32 -1.28
CA SER A 86 -9.06 16.53 -0.02
C SER A 86 -9.83 16.02 1.20
N GLN A 87 -11.09 15.67 1.02
CA GLN A 87 -11.97 15.14 2.05
C GLN A 87 -12.71 13.91 1.54
N THR A 88 -12.82 12.90 2.38
CA THR A 88 -13.67 11.74 2.15
C THR A 88 -14.79 11.71 3.17
N GLN A 89 -15.96 11.26 2.75
CA GLN A 89 -17.11 11.07 3.63
C GLN A 89 -17.30 9.58 3.88
N THR A 90 -17.25 9.19 5.15
CA THR A 90 -17.57 7.84 5.56
C THR A 90 -18.97 7.80 6.15
N ALA A 91 -19.82 6.94 5.62
CA ALA A 91 -21.16 6.76 6.16
C ALA A 91 -21.11 6.15 7.56
N VAL A 92 -21.77 6.80 8.49
CA VAL A 92 -21.96 6.28 9.85
C VAL A 92 -23.27 5.49 9.87
N TYR A 93 -23.18 4.22 10.12
CA TYR A 93 -24.34 3.34 10.23
C TYR A 93 -24.90 3.43 11.65
N ALA A 94 -25.80 4.36 11.89
CA ALA A 94 -26.62 4.33 13.10
C ALA A 94 -27.54 3.11 13.00
N THR A 95 -27.41 2.17 13.92
CA THR A 95 -28.31 1.01 13.99
C THR A 95 -29.67 1.47 14.51
N LYS A 96 -30.59 1.67 13.59
CA LYS A 96 -31.97 1.77 13.94
C LYS A 96 -32.62 0.42 13.73
N GLY A 97 -33.12 -0.21 14.82
CA GLY A 97 -33.85 -1.44 14.74
C GLY A 97 -35.22 -1.28 14.07
N PHE A 98 -35.80 -2.37 13.64
CA PHE A 98 -37.19 -2.38 13.21
C PHE A 98 -38.10 -2.01 14.40
N GLU A 99 -39.03 -1.14 14.14
CA GLU A 99 -40.09 -0.77 15.10
C GLU A 99 -41.30 -1.68 14.89
N GLN A 100 -42.00 -2.00 15.98
CA GLN A 100 -43.25 -2.74 15.86
C GLN A 100 -44.28 -1.88 15.11
N ALA A 101 -44.88 -2.44 14.07
CA ALA A 101 -45.89 -1.75 13.30
C ALA A 101 -47.06 -1.36 14.18
N THR A 102 -47.49 -0.11 14.11
CA THR A 102 -48.70 0.39 14.77
C THR A 102 -49.79 0.66 13.73
N GLU A 103 -51.05 0.55 14.15
CA GLU A 103 -52.19 0.72 13.25
C GLU A 103 -52.25 2.15 12.62
N TYR A 104 -51.74 3.15 13.32
CA TYR A 104 -51.89 4.57 12.93
C TYR A 104 -50.58 5.34 12.79
N GLY A 105 -49.45 4.69 13.03
CA GLY A 105 -48.15 5.36 13.03
C GLY A 105 -47.27 4.97 11.85
N ARG A 106 -46.52 5.95 11.29
CA ARG A 106 -45.43 5.66 10.38
C ARG A 106 -44.17 5.30 11.16
N PRO A 107 -43.41 4.29 10.72
CA PRO A 107 -42.10 4.05 11.30
C PRO A 107 -41.19 5.24 11.07
N SER A 108 -40.26 5.47 11.97
CA SER A 108 -39.26 6.53 11.83
C SER A 108 -38.26 6.16 10.74
N ASN A 109 -37.88 7.15 9.92
CA ASN A 109 -36.95 6.97 8.82
C ASN A 109 -35.51 6.71 9.33
N ILE A 110 -34.74 5.93 8.58
CA ILE A 110 -33.31 5.82 8.75
C ILE A 110 -32.67 7.07 8.19
N ALA A 111 -31.88 7.78 9.00
CA ALA A 111 -31.05 8.89 8.54
C ALA A 111 -29.61 8.41 8.41
N LEU A 112 -29.00 8.64 7.25
CA LEU A 112 -27.57 8.45 7.07
C LEU A 112 -26.82 9.65 7.65
N GLN A 113 -25.84 9.38 8.47
CA GLN A 113 -24.88 10.37 8.96
C GLN A 113 -23.54 10.13 8.27
N TYR A 114 -22.82 11.20 8.00
CA TYR A 114 -21.50 11.13 7.39
C TYR A 114 -20.49 11.80 8.29
N VAL A 115 -19.32 11.18 8.41
CA VAL A 115 -18.15 11.79 9.04
C VAL A 115 -17.16 12.14 7.94
N THR A 116 -16.69 13.38 7.95
CA THR A 116 -15.72 13.87 6.98
C THR A 116 -14.31 13.64 7.51
N ARG A 117 -13.42 13.12 6.68
CA ARG A 117 -12.01 12.88 6.98
C ARG A 117 -11.14 13.57 5.93
N ALA A 118 -10.10 14.24 6.38
CA ALA A 118 -9.18 14.97 5.50
C ALA A 118 -8.02 14.08 5.06
N ILE A 119 -7.63 14.18 3.79
CA ILE A 119 -6.54 13.42 3.18
C ILE A 119 -5.60 14.39 2.48
N PRO A 120 -4.33 14.52 2.91
CA PRO A 120 -3.31 15.35 2.26
C PRO A 120 -2.95 14.80 0.88
N LEU A 121 -2.24 15.60 0.09
CA LEU A 121 -1.67 15.18 -1.19
C LEU A 121 -0.36 15.91 -1.41
N ASP A 122 0.73 15.16 -1.51
CA ASP A 122 2.05 15.68 -1.78
C ASP A 122 2.55 15.28 -3.16
N GLN A 123 3.41 16.12 -3.73
CA GLN A 123 4.14 15.84 -4.94
C GLN A 123 5.54 15.32 -4.59
N TYR A 124 5.94 14.24 -5.24
CA TYR A 124 7.25 13.64 -5.08
C TYR A 124 7.94 13.54 -6.42
N ASP A 125 9.21 13.87 -6.45
CA ASP A 125 10.03 13.78 -7.65
C ASP A 125 11.35 13.03 -7.39
N LEU A 126 11.89 12.44 -8.45
CA LEU A 126 13.18 11.79 -8.47
C LEU A 126 13.89 12.13 -9.78
N GLY A 127 14.85 13.04 -9.70
CA GLY A 127 15.65 13.43 -10.87
C GLY A 127 16.75 12.41 -11.18
N PHE A 128 16.99 12.18 -12.46
CA PHE A 128 18.17 11.46 -12.92
C PHE A 128 18.68 12.06 -14.23
N GLY A 129 19.97 11.86 -14.49
CA GLY A 129 20.58 12.37 -15.71
C GLY A 129 21.74 11.49 -16.16
N TYR A 130 21.96 11.49 -17.47
CA TYR A 130 23.07 10.78 -18.10
C TYR A 130 23.97 11.75 -18.82
N THR A 131 25.27 11.52 -18.70
CA THR A 131 26.23 12.20 -19.57
C THR A 131 26.41 11.41 -20.88
N GLN A 132 26.73 12.09 -21.97
CA GLN A 132 27.07 11.40 -23.22
C GLN A 132 28.15 10.33 -23.00
N LYS A 133 29.17 10.63 -22.20
CA LYS A 133 30.23 9.69 -21.86
C LYS A 133 29.74 8.42 -21.15
N PHE A 134 28.68 8.54 -20.37
CA PHE A 134 28.03 7.39 -19.74
C PHE A 134 27.30 6.58 -20.81
N ILE A 135 26.47 7.22 -21.63
CA ILE A 135 25.67 6.56 -22.68
C ILE A 135 26.56 5.79 -23.64
N ASP A 136 27.68 6.38 -24.08
CA ASP A 136 28.66 5.76 -25.00
C ASP A 136 29.29 4.46 -24.42
N LYS A 137 29.24 4.26 -23.11
CA LYS A 137 29.80 3.09 -22.40
C LYS A 137 28.79 2.18 -21.80
N ALA A 138 27.57 2.67 -21.51
CA ALA A 138 26.51 1.93 -20.88
C ALA A 138 25.81 1.01 -21.89
N LYS A 139 25.29 -0.09 -21.39
CA LYS A 139 24.34 -0.94 -22.10
C LYS A 139 22.93 -0.50 -21.78
N GLY A 140 21.97 -0.71 -22.68
CA GLY A 140 20.56 -0.38 -22.45
C GLY A 140 19.98 -0.96 -21.16
N ARG A 141 20.41 -2.16 -20.77
CA ARG A 141 20.02 -2.79 -19.49
C ARG A 141 20.45 -2.00 -18.24
N GLU A 142 21.57 -1.27 -18.31
CA GLU A 142 22.06 -0.47 -17.16
C GLU A 142 21.16 0.75 -16.95
N ILE A 143 20.71 1.35 -18.04
CA ILE A 143 19.71 2.42 -18.01
C ILE A 143 18.39 1.89 -17.48
N SER A 144 17.93 0.71 -17.95
CA SER A 144 16.71 0.07 -17.45
C SER A 144 16.76 -0.31 -15.96
N SER A 145 17.94 -0.60 -15.39
CA SER A 145 18.09 -0.92 -13.97
C SER A 145 17.80 0.28 -13.07
N ILE A 146 18.09 1.49 -13.53
CA ILE A 146 17.77 2.72 -12.80
C ILE A 146 16.25 2.89 -12.67
N GLN A 147 15.51 2.55 -13.74
CA GLN A 147 14.04 2.54 -13.66
C GLN A 147 13.52 1.58 -12.57
N THR A 148 14.06 0.36 -12.51
CA THR A 148 13.64 -0.61 -11.48
C THR A 148 13.85 -0.04 -10.08
N THR A 149 14.95 0.67 -9.86
CA THR A 149 15.21 1.37 -8.59
C THR A 149 14.17 2.45 -8.32
N ALA A 150 13.83 3.27 -9.32
CA ALA A 150 12.82 4.31 -9.17
C ALA A 150 11.41 3.72 -8.87
N LEU A 151 11.03 2.63 -9.57
CA LEU A 151 9.75 1.96 -9.34
C LEU A 151 9.66 1.34 -7.93
N ASN A 152 10.73 0.71 -7.47
CA ASN A 152 10.80 0.19 -6.10
C ASN A 152 10.76 1.33 -5.08
N GLY A 153 11.46 2.43 -5.33
CA GLY A 153 11.42 3.63 -4.51
C GLY A 153 10.01 4.21 -4.39
N TRP A 154 9.26 4.24 -5.48
CA TRP A 154 7.87 4.70 -5.48
C TRP A 154 6.95 3.80 -4.65
N TRP A 155 7.08 2.48 -4.74
CA TRP A 155 6.31 1.56 -3.88
C TRP A 155 6.64 1.71 -2.40
N ASN A 156 7.92 1.83 -2.07
CA ASN A 156 8.35 2.06 -0.70
C ASN A 156 7.78 3.39 -0.17
N LEU A 157 7.83 4.45 -0.97
CA LEU A 157 7.26 5.75 -0.60
C LEU A 157 5.76 5.64 -0.31
N GLN A 158 5.00 4.97 -1.17
CA GLN A 158 3.57 4.77 -0.96
C GLN A 158 3.28 3.98 0.34
N LEU A 159 4.02 2.89 0.58
CA LEU A 159 3.87 2.10 1.79
C LEU A 159 4.24 2.90 3.04
N ASN A 160 5.37 3.61 3.00
CA ASN A 160 5.82 4.46 4.11
C ASN A 160 4.81 5.57 4.43
N ASN A 161 4.22 6.20 3.42
CA ASN A 161 3.15 7.20 3.62
C ASN A 161 1.91 6.60 4.30
N VAL A 162 1.50 5.39 3.92
CA VAL A 162 0.36 4.72 4.54
C VAL A 162 0.68 4.30 5.98
N LEU A 163 1.87 3.77 6.22
CA LEU A 163 2.31 3.42 7.58
C LEU A 163 2.46 4.68 8.43
N ASP A 164 3.05 5.74 7.91
CA ASP A 164 3.14 7.02 8.63
C ASP A 164 1.75 7.55 8.99
N ALA A 165 0.79 7.52 8.08
CA ALA A 165 -0.59 7.93 8.36
C ALA A 165 -1.25 7.12 9.48
N ILE A 166 -0.88 5.84 9.65
CA ILE A 166 -1.42 4.98 10.71
C ILE A 166 -0.72 5.23 12.05
N TYR A 167 0.62 5.36 12.03
CA TYR A 167 1.43 5.47 13.25
C TYR A 167 1.57 6.88 13.79
N ASN A 168 1.37 7.90 12.95
CA ASN A 168 1.59 9.29 13.34
C ASN A 168 0.38 9.83 14.10
N ASP A 169 0.57 10.22 15.34
CA ASP A 169 -0.45 10.83 16.20
C ASP A 169 -0.60 12.35 16.01
N SER A 170 0.32 12.97 15.27
CA SER A 170 0.40 14.42 15.09
C SER A 170 0.91 14.79 13.69
N PRO A 171 0.15 14.46 12.61
CA PRO A 171 0.59 14.73 11.25
C PRO A 171 0.71 16.22 10.95
N THR A 172 1.65 16.57 10.09
CA THR A 172 1.80 17.92 9.56
C THR A 172 0.82 18.16 8.41
N ALA A 173 0.49 19.44 8.17
CA ALA A 173 -0.30 19.82 7.02
C ALA A 173 0.52 19.70 5.73
N ASP A 174 -0.14 19.33 4.62
CA ASP A 174 0.43 19.39 3.28
C ASP A 174 0.62 20.86 2.82
N PRO A 175 1.22 21.10 1.64
CA PRO A 175 1.40 22.45 1.09
C PRO A 175 0.09 23.21 0.90
N ASP A 176 -1.04 22.52 0.74
CA ASP A 176 -2.38 23.12 0.62
C ASP A 176 -3.04 23.40 1.98
N GLY A 177 -2.36 23.09 3.09
CA GLY A 177 -2.85 23.27 4.46
C GLY A 177 -3.81 22.19 4.93
N VAL A 178 -3.85 21.04 4.26
CA VAL A 178 -4.68 19.88 4.64
C VAL A 178 -3.90 19.00 5.61
N THR A 179 -4.38 18.89 6.84
CA THR A 179 -3.83 17.96 7.84
C THR A 179 -4.56 16.62 7.76
N GLY A 180 -3.82 15.54 7.58
CA GLY A 180 -4.36 14.19 7.52
C GLY A 180 -5.07 13.79 8.82
N THR A 181 -6.18 13.05 8.71
CA THR A 181 -6.85 12.48 9.87
C THR A 181 -6.04 11.30 10.43
N THR A 182 -5.94 11.21 11.76
CA THR A 182 -5.22 10.15 12.49
C THR A 182 -6.17 9.09 13.05
N LEU A 183 -5.64 8.03 13.65
CA LEU A 183 -6.40 7.14 14.54
C LEU A 183 -6.97 7.95 15.73
N TYR A 184 -7.89 7.36 16.51
CA TYR A 184 -8.39 8.02 17.72
C TYR A 184 -7.27 8.28 18.71
N ASN A 185 -7.21 9.51 19.20
CA ASN A 185 -6.21 9.95 20.18
C ASN A 185 -6.89 10.68 21.37
N ALA A 186 -7.97 10.10 21.87
CA ALA A 186 -8.82 10.66 22.94
C ALA A 186 -9.42 12.05 22.61
N ASP A 187 -9.51 12.38 21.34
CA ASP A 187 -9.91 13.69 20.79
C ASP A 187 -11.40 13.77 20.42
N GLU A 188 -12.01 12.64 20.07
CA GLU A 188 -13.46 12.60 19.77
C GLU A 188 -14.09 11.30 20.29
N THR A 189 -15.40 11.33 20.58
CA THR A 189 -16.16 10.13 20.86
C THR A 189 -16.43 9.40 19.53
N PRO A 190 -16.05 8.12 19.41
CA PRO A 190 -16.28 7.38 18.18
C PRO A 190 -17.76 7.36 17.77
N PRO A 191 -18.08 7.61 16.50
CA PRO A 191 -19.44 7.49 16.03
C PRO A 191 -19.93 6.04 16.11
N PRO A 192 -21.24 5.80 16.20
CA PRO A 192 -21.77 4.45 16.16
C PRO A 192 -21.32 3.72 14.89
N TYR A 193 -20.86 2.48 15.04
CA TYR A 193 -20.50 1.62 13.93
C TYR A 193 -21.27 0.30 14.03
N LYS A 194 -21.99 -0.07 12.97
CA LYS A 194 -22.91 -1.21 12.99
C LYS A 194 -23.86 -1.12 14.20
N ARG A 195 -23.83 -2.08 15.13
CA ARG A 195 -24.65 -2.09 16.34
C ARG A 195 -23.96 -1.50 17.58
N TRP A 196 -22.69 -1.12 17.42
CA TRP A 196 -21.88 -0.64 18.54
C TRP A 196 -22.02 0.87 18.72
N THR A 197 -22.24 1.28 19.96
CA THR A 197 -22.27 2.69 20.36
C THR A 197 -21.22 2.90 21.43
N HIS A 198 -20.54 4.04 21.39
CA HIS A 198 -19.42 4.35 22.26
C HIS A 198 -19.79 5.47 23.22
N ALA A 199 -19.32 5.35 24.46
CA ALA A 199 -19.44 6.40 25.47
C ALA A 199 -18.01 6.76 25.91
N GLY A 200 -17.61 8.03 25.64
CA GLY A 200 -16.29 8.54 26.00
C GLY A 200 -15.25 8.42 24.88
N THR A 201 -14.08 8.92 25.19
CA THR A 201 -12.93 8.99 24.28
C THR A 201 -11.83 8.05 24.79
N HIS A 202 -11.04 7.49 23.88
CA HIS A 202 -9.83 6.72 24.21
C HIS A 202 -8.83 6.82 23.06
N THR A 203 -7.57 6.40 23.31
CA THR A 203 -6.52 6.43 22.30
C THR A 203 -6.29 5.07 21.68
N HIS A 204 -5.97 5.05 20.40
CA HIS A 204 -5.49 3.89 19.65
C HIS A 204 -3.96 3.87 19.51
N PHE A 205 -3.30 4.84 20.13
CA PHE A 205 -1.85 4.91 20.23
C PHE A 205 -1.43 4.42 21.61
N LEU A 206 -1.15 3.13 21.73
CA LEU A 206 -0.81 2.49 23.00
C LEU A 206 0.68 2.52 23.25
N ALA A 207 1.08 2.51 24.52
CA ALA A 207 2.48 2.40 24.92
C ALA A 207 2.62 1.52 26.15
N ASP A 208 3.66 0.69 26.18
CA ASP A 208 4.03 -0.11 27.33
C ASP A 208 5.56 -0.08 27.54
N ALA A 209 5.98 0.06 28.80
CA ALA A 209 7.40 0.10 29.15
C ALA A 209 8.10 -1.25 29.06
N GLY A 210 7.35 -2.35 29.05
CA GLY A 210 7.85 -3.71 28.95
C GLY A 210 8.00 -4.20 27.50
N ALA A 211 8.37 -5.47 27.37
CA ALA A 211 8.40 -6.15 26.09
C ALA A 211 6.99 -6.50 25.62
N PHE A 212 6.86 -6.83 24.34
CA PHE A 212 5.60 -7.31 23.75
C PHE A 212 5.14 -8.59 24.43
N THR A 213 3.89 -8.62 24.89
CA THR A 213 3.29 -9.76 25.60
C THR A 213 1.96 -10.17 24.98
N GLN A 214 1.53 -11.39 25.27
CA GLN A 214 0.21 -11.88 24.85
C GLN A 214 -0.93 -11.00 25.39
N ALA A 215 -0.83 -10.53 26.63
CA ALA A 215 -1.83 -9.66 27.23
C ALA A 215 -1.96 -8.32 26.48
N LEU A 216 -0.84 -7.75 26.01
CA LEU A 216 -0.85 -6.55 25.19
C LEU A 216 -1.50 -6.81 23.82
N ALA A 217 -1.21 -7.94 23.19
CA ALA A 217 -1.86 -8.32 21.93
C ALA A 217 -3.39 -8.48 22.08
N ILE A 218 -3.85 -9.11 23.16
CA ILE A 218 -5.27 -9.24 23.48
C ILE A 218 -5.90 -7.87 23.75
N SER A 219 -5.20 -6.98 24.47
CA SER A 219 -5.69 -5.61 24.68
C SER A 219 -5.85 -4.83 23.36
N MET A 220 -4.93 -5.02 22.40
CA MET A 220 -5.09 -4.45 21.05
C MET A 220 -6.33 -5.00 20.34
N GLU A 221 -6.57 -6.33 20.45
CA GLU A 221 -7.77 -6.98 19.90
C GLU A 221 -9.05 -6.40 20.50
N GLU A 222 -9.11 -6.25 21.82
CA GLU A 222 -10.25 -5.67 22.53
C GLU A 222 -10.57 -4.25 22.05
N HIS A 223 -9.56 -3.42 21.72
CA HIS A 223 -9.77 -2.09 21.17
C HIS A 223 -10.52 -2.13 19.83
N LEU A 224 -10.16 -3.04 18.92
CA LEU A 224 -10.86 -3.15 17.63
C LEU A 224 -12.24 -3.77 17.77
N VAL A 225 -12.35 -4.84 18.55
CA VAL A 225 -13.64 -5.52 18.81
C VAL A 225 -14.62 -4.57 19.50
N HIS A 226 -14.14 -3.74 20.43
CA HIS A 226 -14.95 -2.70 21.06
C HIS A 226 -15.57 -1.74 20.04
N HIS A 227 -14.90 -1.44 18.94
CA HIS A 227 -15.42 -0.65 17.83
C HIS A 227 -16.28 -1.44 16.85
N GLY A 228 -16.45 -2.74 17.05
CA GLY A 228 -17.27 -3.62 16.21
C GLY A 228 -16.56 -4.15 14.97
N PHE A 229 -15.22 -4.05 14.94
CA PHE A 229 -14.41 -4.69 13.90
C PHE A 229 -14.12 -6.16 14.27
N GLY A 230 -14.11 -7.03 13.26
CA GLY A 230 -13.90 -8.48 13.44
C GLY A 230 -15.19 -9.31 13.56
N ASP A 231 -16.33 -8.72 13.90
CA ASP A 231 -17.59 -9.44 14.12
C ASP A 231 -18.38 -9.72 12.82
N PHE A 232 -18.19 -8.92 11.77
CA PHE A 232 -19.11 -8.88 10.61
C PHE A 232 -18.41 -8.84 9.26
N GLY A 233 -17.36 -9.65 9.09
CA GLY A 233 -16.73 -9.85 7.78
C GLY A 233 -15.43 -9.09 7.58
N GLU A 234 -14.97 -8.31 8.54
CA GLU A 234 -13.60 -7.84 8.56
C GLU A 234 -12.70 -8.92 9.15
N THR A 235 -11.50 -8.99 8.61
CA THR A 235 -10.43 -9.86 9.10
C THR A 235 -9.44 -9.00 9.88
N LEU A 236 -9.04 -9.47 11.07
CA LEU A 236 -8.03 -8.83 11.88
C LEU A 236 -6.65 -9.37 11.54
N PHE A 237 -5.70 -8.46 11.33
CA PHE A 237 -4.30 -8.79 11.09
C PHE A 237 -3.40 -8.11 12.11
N LEU A 238 -2.67 -8.93 12.85
CA LEU A 238 -1.59 -8.48 13.73
C LEU A 238 -0.27 -8.55 12.95
N MET A 239 0.24 -7.39 12.57
CA MET A 239 1.54 -7.27 11.90
C MET A 239 2.64 -7.02 12.91
N LEU A 240 3.65 -7.84 12.84
CA LEU A 240 4.79 -7.83 13.75
C LEU A 240 6.10 -7.74 12.97
N ASN A 241 7.06 -7.00 13.50
CA ASN A 241 8.44 -7.14 13.07
C ASN A 241 8.95 -8.56 13.39
N ARG A 242 10.01 -8.97 12.75
CA ARG A 242 10.64 -10.27 12.95
C ARG A 242 11.00 -10.56 14.42
N ASP A 243 11.47 -9.56 15.14
CA ASP A 243 11.86 -9.71 16.55
C ASP A 243 10.63 -9.91 17.45
N ASP A 244 9.59 -9.12 17.24
CA ASP A 244 8.32 -9.25 17.94
C ASP A 244 7.60 -10.55 17.58
N MET A 245 7.73 -11.02 16.33
CA MET A 245 7.21 -12.29 15.88
C MET A 245 7.90 -13.47 16.58
N ALA A 246 9.21 -13.39 16.80
CA ALA A 246 9.95 -14.41 17.56
C ALA A 246 9.41 -14.52 19.00
N THR A 247 9.03 -13.40 19.59
CA THR A 247 8.39 -13.36 20.92
C THR A 247 6.97 -13.93 20.87
N ALA A 248 6.16 -13.53 19.89
CA ALA A 248 4.77 -13.97 19.74
C ALA A 248 4.63 -15.49 19.53
N ARG A 249 5.58 -16.13 18.86
CA ARG A 249 5.62 -17.60 18.70
C ARG A 249 5.72 -18.35 20.04
N GLY A 250 6.17 -17.68 21.11
CA GLY A 250 6.25 -18.22 22.46
C GLY A 250 4.98 -18.00 23.30
N PHE A 251 3.96 -17.32 22.78
CA PHE A 251 2.71 -17.11 23.51
C PHE A 251 1.92 -18.41 23.69
N ALA A 252 1.26 -18.54 24.84
CA ALA A 252 0.55 -19.78 25.19
C ALA A 252 -0.58 -20.13 24.22
N ASP A 253 -1.29 -19.10 23.73
CA ASP A 253 -2.45 -19.26 22.84
C ASP A 253 -2.08 -19.03 21.36
N PHE A 254 -0.79 -18.94 21.03
CA PHE A 254 -0.36 -18.82 19.65
C PHE A 254 -0.46 -20.17 18.94
N VAL A 255 -1.26 -20.21 17.88
CA VAL A 255 -1.43 -21.40 17.04
C VAL A 255 -0.65 -21.19 15.74
N PRO A 256 0.46 -21.91 15.51
CA PRO A 256 1.21 -21.78 14.25
C PRO A 256 0.35 -22.16 13.05
N ALA A 257 0.48 -21.43 11.96
CA ALA A 257 -0.12 -21.81 10.69
C ALA A 257 0.55 -23.08 10.17
N THR A 258 -0.26 -24.10 9.86
CA THR A 258 0.23 -25.33 9.23
C THR A 258 0.38 -25.11 7.72
N SER A 259 1.12 -25.99 7.02
CA SER A 259 1.29 -25.88 5.57
C SER A 259 -0.03 -25.99 4.79
N SER A 260 -1.07 -26.59 5.39
CA SER A 260 -2.43 -26.61 4.86
C SER A 260 -3.22 -25.32 5.13
N ASP A 261 -2.80 -24.55 6.15
CA ASP A 261 -3.43 -23.32 6.60
C ASP A 261 -2.65 -22.08 6.13
N GLN A 262 -1.52 -22.24 5.49
CA GLN A 262 -0.84 -21.15 4.78
C GLN A 262 -1.75 -20.70 3.64
N LYS A 263 -2.87 -20.12 4.05
CA LYS A 263 -3.80 -19.46 3.15
C LYS A 263 -3.11 -18.23 2.61
N THR A 264 -2.63 -18.41 1.44
CA THR A 264 -2.30 -17.31 0.58
C THR A 264 -3.49 -16.41 0.50
N ILE A 265 -3.37 -15.17 0.95
CA ILE A 265 -4.44 -14.18 0.85
C ILE A 265 -4.63 -13.91 -0.64
N THR A 266 -5.67 -14.49 -1.21
CA THR A 266 -6.04 -14.29 -2.60
C THR A 266 -6.89 -13.04 -2.76
N THR A 267 -6.86 -12.47 -3.96
CA THR A 267 -7.73 -11.40 -4.42
C THR A 267 -9.19 -11.82 -4.39
N GLY A 268 -9.84 -11.71 -3.25
CA GLY A 268 -11.26 -12.02 -3.05
C GLY A 268 -11.65 -11.69 -1.63
N PRO A 269 -12.95 -11.58 -1.32
CA PRO A 269 -13.36 -11.33 0.05
C PRO A 269 -12.77 -12.42 0.95
N ILE A 270 -12.01 -12.00 1.95
CA ILE A 270 -11.39 -12.87 2.95
C ILE A 270 -12.49 -13.35 3.90
N ILE A 271 -13.41 -14.13 3.40
CA ILE A 271 -14.48 -14.73 4.18
C ILE A 271 -14.45 -16.24 3.94
N GLY A 272 -13.99 -16.94 4.94
CA GLY A 272 -14.32 -18.31 5.30
C GLY A 272 -14.33 -19.37 4.21
N SER A 273 -13.33 -19.50 3.45
CA SER A 273 -12.84 -20.62 2.63
C SER A 273 -12.09 -20.09 1.44
N ALA A 274 -10.78 -20.22 1.48
CA ALA A 274 -9.94 -19.75 0.38
C ALA A 274 -10.25 -20.56 -0.88
N PRO A 275 -10.65 -19.92 -1.99
CA PRO A 275 -10.50 -20.56 -3.28
C PRO A 275 -9.01 -20.73 -3.54
N SER A 276 -8.63 -21.91 -3.96
CA SER A 276 -7.29 -22.21 -4.45
C SER A 276 -6.89 -21.23 -5.55
N GLY A 277 -5.92 -20.41 -5.32
CA GLY A 277 -5.37 -19.58 -6.39
C GLY A 277 -4.64 -18.34 -5.88
N THR A 278 -3.42 -18.22 -6.26
CA THR A 278 -2.49 -17.10 -6.28
C THR A 278 -2.12 -16.50 -4.93
N ALA A 279 -0.98 -16.93 -4.44
CA ALA A 279 -0.28 -16.31 -3.33
C ALA A 279 -0.04 -14.83 -3.57
N ILE A 280 -0.50 -13.99 -2.67
CA ILE A 280 -0.04 -12.63 -2.59
C ILE A 280 1.38 -12.70 -2.10
N SER A 281 2.31 -12.46 -3.00
CA SER A 281 3.72 -12.46 -2.71
C SER A 281 4.05 -11.50 -1.56
N GLY A 282 4.58 -12.01 -0.48
CA GLY A 282 5.10 -11.22 0.64
C GLY A 282 4.18 -11.10 1.86
N PHE A 283 2.98 -11.69 1.85
CA PHE A 283 2.03 -11.62 2.95
C PHE A 283 1.60 -13.04 3.37
N ALA A 284 2.37 -13.68 4.23
CA ALA A 284 2.07 -15.03 4.71
C ALA A 284 1.63 -14.98 6.17
N VAL A 285 0.45 -15.53 6.47
CA VAL A 285 0.01 -15.74 7.85
C VAL A 285 0.93 -16.76 8.49
N GLN A 286 1.58 -16.38 9.58
CA GLN A 286 2.51 -17.24 10.35
C GLN A 286 1.79 -18.04 11.43
N GLY A 287 0.64 -17.57 11.88
CA GLY A 287 -0.15 -18.20 12.92
C GLY A 287 -1.40 -17.39 13.26
N TYR A 288 -2.06 -17.84 14.31
CA TYR A 288 -3.30 -17.24 14.81
C TYR A 288 -3.17 -16.98 16.32
N LEU A 289 -3.72 -15.87 16.76
CA LEU A 289 -3.82 -15.52 18.19
C LEU A 289 -5.21 -14.88 18.42
N GLY A 290 -6.09 -15.56 19.13
CA GLY A 290 -7.48 -15.12 19.25
C GLY A 290 -8.17 -15.01 17.88
N LEU A 291 -8.75 -13.87 17.57
CA LEU A 291 -9.35 -13.56 16.27
C LEU A 291 -8.33 -13.03 15.24
N MET A 292 -7.09 -12.82 15.65
CA MET A 292 -6.06 -12.17 14.85
C MET A 292 -5.28 -13.17 13.98
N ASN A 293 -5.10 -12.83 12.71
CA ASN A 293 -4.13 -13.48 11.83
C ASN A 293 -2.78 -12.79 12.04
N VAL A 294 -1.78 -13.53 12.47
CA VAL A 294 -0.45 -13.00 12.79
C VAL A 294 0.46 -13.09 11.56
N VAL A 295 1.04 -11.96 11.19
CA VAL A 295 1.86 -11.79 9.99
C VAL A 295 3.20 -11.16 10.36
N GLU A 296 4.28 -11.71 9.81
CA GLU A 296 5.61 -11.11 9.89
C GLU A 296 5.79 -10.10 8.75
N GLN A 297 6.10 -8.85 9.09
CA GLN A 297 6.32 -7.76 8.13
C GLN A 297 7.52 -6.92 8.55
N ASN A 298 8.57 -6.95 7.76
CA ASN A 298 9.82 -6.26 8.09
C ASN A 298 9.75 -4.73 7.93
N ASP A 299 8.76 -4.21 7.21
CA ASP A 299 8.54 -2.76 7.07
C ASP A 299 7.97 -2.16 8.36
N ILE A 300 7.46 -2.99 9.28
CA ILE A 300 7.07 -2.57 10.62
C ILE A 300 8.33 -2.50 11.50
N PRO A 301 8.61 -1.37 12.17
CA PRO A 301 9.75 -1.28 13.08
C PRO A 301 9.60 -2.21 14.29
N SER A 302 10.72 -2.73 14.77
CA SER A 302 10.75 -3.55 16.00
C SER A 302 10.20 -2.76 17.19
N GLY A 303 9.36 -3.41 18.00
CA GLY A 303 8.70 -2.76 19.14
C GLY A 303 7.47 -1.90 18.76
N TYR A 304 6.98 -2.00 17.51
CA TYR A 304 5.79 -1.28 17.06
C TYR A 304 4.73 -2.23 16.43
N PRO A 305 4.18 -3.17 17.18
CA PRO A 305 3.07 -3.99 16.70
C PRO A 305 1.92 -3.16 16.17
N LEU A 306 1.36 -3.59 15.03
CA LEU A 306 0.19 -3.00 14.40
C LEU A 306 -0.92 -4.04 14.30
N LEU A 307 -2.07 -3.77 14.89
CA LEU A 307 -3.29 -4.52 14.64
C LEU A 307 -4.26 -3.69 13.81
N PHE A 308 -4.79 -4.26 12.74
CA PHE A 308 -5.77 -3.59 11.90
C PHE A 308 -6.84 -4.53 11.37
N ALA A 309 -7.98 -3.95 11.05
CA ALA A 309 -9.10 -4.63 10.42
C ALA A 309 -9.17 -4.30 8.93
N THR A 310 -9.46 -5.29 8.11
CA THR A 310 -9.66 -5.09 6.68
C THR A 310 -10.88 -5.87 6.18
N GLY A 311 -11.65 -5.25 5.30
CA GLY A 311 -12.74 -5.89 4.56
C GLY A 311 -12.28 -6.51 3.23
N GLY A 312 -10.97 -6.51 2.95
CA GLY A 312 -10.38 -6.94 1.71
C GLY A 312 -9.74 -5.80 0.92
N GLN A 313 -9.36 -6.07 -0.32
CA GLN A 313 -8.69 -5.07 -1.16
C GLN A 313 -9.58 -3.87 -1.44
N PHE A 314 -9.09 -2.67 -1.15
CA PHE A 314 -9.77 -1.40 -1.33
C PHE A 314 -11.17 -1.30 -0.70
N ALA A 315 -11.44 -2.12 0.33
CA ALA A 315 -12.73 -2.11 0.99
C ALA A 315 -12.95 -0.78 1.75
N GLN A 316 -14.20 -0.35 1.84
CA GLN A 316 -14.57 0.89 2.53
C GLN A 316 -14.28 0.88 4.04
N GLN A 317 -14.20 -0.32 4.62
CA GLN A 317 -13.90 -0.57 6.03
C GLN A 317 -12.40 -0.47 6.34
N ASN A 318 -11.55 -0.39 5.34
CA ASN A 318 -10.11 -0.32 5.52
C ASN A 318 -9.68 0.96 6.23
N VAL A 319 -8.57 0.88 6.94
CA VAL A 319 -8.07 1.92 7.85
C VAL A 319 -7.87 3.25 7.16
N THR A 320 -7.21 3.23 5.99
CA THR A 320 -6.78 4.45 5.30
C THR A 320 -7.56 4.71 4.02
N ARG A 321 -7.40 5.91 3.49
CA ARG A 321 -7.74 6.29 2.12
C ARG A 321 -6.52 6.89 1.46
N ILE A 322 -6.39 6.59 0.17
CA ILE A 322 -5.39 7.17 -0.71
C ILE A 322 -6.02 8.34 -1.45
N ARG A 323 -5.31 9.45 -1.53
CA ARG A 323 -5.64 10.55 -2.42
C ARG A 323 -4.74 10.52 -3.63
N VAL A 324 -5.35 10.66 -4.80
CA VAL A 324 -4.69 10.76 -6.09
C VAL A 324 -5.04 12.09 -6.76
N HIS A 325 -4.23 12.53 -7.69
CA HIS A 325 -4.43 13.80 -8.37
C HIS A 325 -5.76 13.82 -9.17
N GLU A 326 -6.43 14.97 -9.22
CA GLU A 326 -7.72 15.15 -9.94
C GLU A 326 -7.57 14.88 -11.43
N ASN A 327 -6.50 15.40 -12.03
CA ASN A 327 -6.19 15.14 -13.43
C ASN A 327 -5.67 13.70 -13.60
N GLU A 328 -6.36 12.91 -14.42
CA GLU A 328 -6.01 11.51 -14.69
C GLU A 328 -4.61 11.33 -15.26
N SER A 329 -4.15 12.28 -16.08
CA SER A 329 -2.80 12.25 -16.66
C SER A 329 -1.69 12.47 -15.63
N ALA A 330 -2.04 12.96 -14.43
CA ALA A 330 -1.11 13.17 -13.32
C ALA A 330 -1.19 12.05 -12.25
N ARG A 331 -2.05 11.05 -12.45
CA ARG A 331 -2.16 9.92 -11.51
C ARG A 331 -1.05 8.90 -11.75
N GLY A 332 -0.55 8.33 -10.64
CA GLY A 332 0.55 7.39 -10.67
C GLY A 332 1.92 8.05 -10.88
N LEU A 333 2.93 7.23 -11.09
CA LEU A 333 4.27 7.70 -11.37
C LEU A 333 4.41 8.05 -12.86
N ARG A 334 4.98 9.20 -13.17
CA ARG A 334 5.22 9.69 -14.53
C ARG A 334 6.70 9.83 -14.78
N LEU A 335 7.12 9.65 -16.02
CA LEU A 335 8.46 9.93 -16.47
C LEU A 335 8.40 11.13 -17.41
N ILE A 336 9.03 12.20 -17.03
CA ILE A 336 9.06 13.48 -17.74
C ILE A 336 10.48 13.72 -18.26
N GLU A 337 10.61 13.94 -19.56
CA GLU A 337 11.88 14.36 -20.14
C GLU A 337 12.25 15.75 -19.61
N GLY A 338 13.48 15.89 -19.13
CA GLY A 338 14.02 17.16 -18.70
C GLY A 338 14.37 18.09 -19.89
N PRO A 339 14.68 19.36 -19.63
CA PRO A 339 14.99 20.33 -20.66
C PRO A 339 16.30 20.08 -21.40
N ARG A 340 17.18 19.25 -20.83
CA ARG A 340 18.49 18.94 -21.37
C ARG A 340 18.48 17.59 -22.07
N GLN A 341 18.17 17.60 -23.37
CA GLN A 341 18.18 16.40 -24.22
C GLN A 341 19.26 16.48 -25.31
N ARG A 342 20.34 17.16 -24.99
CA ARG A 342 21.46 17.39 -25.93
C ARG A 342 22.81 17.22 -25.23
N TYR A 343 23.80 16.83 -26.03
CA TYR A 343 25.19 16.79 -25.58
C TYR A 343 25.55 17.99 -24.69
N PRO A 344 26.19 17.82 -23.55
CA PRO A 344 26.70 16.55 -23.00
C PRO A 344 25.77 15.89 -21.95
N LEU A 345 24.55 16.38 -21.72
CA LEU A 345 23.66 15.94 -20.65
C LEU A 345 22.28 15.60 -21.21
N TYR A 346 21.73 14.50 -20.69
CA TYR A 346 20.38 14.05 -20.91
C TYR A 346 19.74 13.87 -19.52
N ASP A 347 18.71 14.63 -19.21
CA ASP A 347 18.04 14.60 -17.90
C ASP A 347 16.57 14.21 -18.01
N ALA A 348 16.06 13.68 -16.93
CA ALA A 348 14.66 13.33 -16.78
C ALA A 348 14.26 13.30 -15.30
N VAL A 349 12.96 13.32 -15.05
CA VAL A 349 12.39 13.32 -13.73
C VAL A 349 11.27 12.29 -13.68
N TYR A 350 11.30 11.40 -12.69
CA TYR A 350 10.10 10.71 -12.24
C TYR A 350 9.36 11.64 -11.31
N ASP A 351 8.07 11.79 -11.55
CA ASP A 351 7.19 12.67 -10.82
C ASP A 351 5.86 11.95 -10.53
N GLY A 352 5.32 12.16 -9.35
CA GLY A 352 4.04 11.57 -8.97
C GLY A 352 3.42 12.24 -7.76
N TYR A 353 2.11 12.11 -7.66
CA TYR A 353 1.31 12.62 -6.56
C TYR A 353 0.78 11.45 -5.73
N PHE A 354 0.94 11.53 -4.44
CA PHE A 354 0.43 10.52 -3.52
C PHE A 354 0.14 11.14 -2.16
N GLY A 355 -0.93 10.69 -1.53
CA GLY A 355 -1.22 11.03 -0.15
C GLY A 355 -2.09 9.95 0.49
N ALA A 356 -1.94 9.79 1.79
CA ALA A 356 -2.72 8.86 2.58
C ALA A 356 -3.10 9.47 3.92
N ALA A 357 -4.27 9.11 4.43
CA ALA A 357 -4.68 9.42 5.78
C ALA A 357 -5.66 8.37 6.31
N VAL A 358 -5.87 8.36 7.61
CA VAL A 358 -6.83 7.47 8.24
C VAL A 358 -8.25 7.90 7.90
N ALA A 359 -9.05 6.96 7.38
CA ALA A 359 -10.47 7.15 7.11
C ALA A 359 -11.34 6.50 8.17
N GLN A 360 -10.97 5.30 8.60
CA GLN A 360 -11.64 4.56 9.68
C GLN A 360 -10.76 4.59 10.93
N ARG A 361 -10.99 5.58 11.78
CA ARG A 361 -10.14 5.87 12.94
C ARG A 361 -10.08 4.74 13.98
N GLY A 362 -11.12 3.91 14.04
CA GLY A 362 -11.20 2.77 14.95
C GLY A 362 -10.77 1.44 14.37
N ALA A 363 -10.38 1.40 13.09
CA ALA A 363 -10.06 0.15 12.39
C ALA A 363 -8.61 -0.31 12.58
N ALA A 364 -7.79 0.44 13.29
CA ALA A 364 -6.43 0.04 13.65
C ALA A 364 -6.07 0.50 15.06
N VAL A 365 -5.11 -0.18 15.65
CA VAL A 365 -4.45 0.19 16.89
C VAL A 365 -2.97 -0.09 16.77
N VAL A 366 -2.16 0.82 17.24
CA VAL A 366 -0.70 0.71 17.26
C VAL A 366 -0.19 0.65 18.70
N LEU A 367 0.84 -0.12 18.92
CA LEU A 367 1.47 -0.26 20.23
C LEU A 367 2.95 0.09 20.12
N ARG A 368 3.47 0.85 21.06
CA ARG A 368 4.91 1.01 21.27
C ARG A 368 5.32 0.24 22.51
N THR A 369 6.26 -0.69 22.37
CA THR A 369 6.85 -1.45 23.48
C THR A 369 8.22 -0.89 23.89
N GLY A 370 8.65 -1.21 25.10
CA GLY A 370 9.95 -0.75 25.64
C GLY A 370 9.99 0.72 26.06
N ASN A 371 8.86 1.43 26.01
CA ASN A 371 8.73 2.81 26.46
C ASN A 371 7.31 3.09 26.90
N GLY A 372 7.12 3.61 28.09
CA GLY A 372 5.78 3.92 28.65
C GLY A 372 5.07 5.13 28.02
N THR A 373 5.67 5.77 27.03
CA THR A 373 5.08 6.89 26.31
C THR A 373 5.10 6.61 24.82
N TYR A 374 3.97 6.81 24.15
CA TYR A 374 3.90 6.67 22.70
C TYR A 374 4.74 7.76 22.01
N ALA A 375 5.42 7.38 20.97
CA ALA A 375 5.99 8.28 19.97
C ALA A 375 6.03 7.52 18.64
N PRO A 376 5.65 8.16 17.52
CA PRO A 376 5.62 7.50 16.24
C PRO A 376 7.02 7.06 15.80
N PRO A 377 7.14 5.91 15.08
CA PRO A 377 8.39 5.54 14.44
C PRO A 377 8.65 6.44 13.23
N THR A 378 9.88 6.42 12.72
CA THR A 378 10.22 7.10 11.47
C THR A 378 10.27 6.07 10.35
N PHE A 379 9.54 6.31 9.28
CA PHE A 379 9.59 5.54 8.04
C PHE A 379 10.49 6.29 7.05
N GLY A 380 11.61 5.69 6.65
CA GLY A 380 12.62 6.32 5.81
C GLY A 380 12.65 5.83 4.38
#